data_fb0352b6d897743548833931843a3b64
#
_entry.id   fb0352b6d897743548833931843a3b64
#
_cell.length_a   1.000
_cell.length_b   1.000
_cell.length_c   1.000
_cell.angle_alpha   90.00
_cell.angle_beta   90.00
_cell.angle_gamma   90.00
#
_symmetry.space_group_name_H-M   'P 1'
#
loop_
_entity.id
_entity.type
_entity.pdbx_description
1 polymer ?
#
loop_
_entity_poly.entity_id
_entity_poly.type
_entity_poly.pdbx_seq_one_letter_code
_entity_poly.pdbx_strand_id
1 'polypeptide(L)'
;VKFTGGHEQTIVAVNNGDIDGGVTWADGQGNWEDGYNSGALRKAVDAGLVDMNNMVQIWKSNVIPEGPVVLRQALPNDVKATMVALVDGLYEADPECAYGVAAGDTLGFQPVTHAMYESIVAARQSVISN
;
A
#
# COMPACT_ATOMS: atom_id res chain seq x y z
N VAL A 1 -0.60 23.27 2.86
CA VAL A 1 -0.80 21.83 3.09
C VAL A 1 -1.52 21.64 4.41
N LYS A 2 -2.57 20.81 4.41
CA LYS A 2 -3.34 20.48 5.60
C LYS A 2 -3.21 18.97 5.86
N PHE A 3 -2.92 18.58 7.08
CA PHE A 3 -2.97 17.19 7.49
C PHE A 3 -4.36 16.87 8.03
N THR A 4 -5.02 15.89 7.44
CA THR A 4 -6.41 15.51 7.75
C THR A 4 -6.51 14.43 8.83
N GLY A 5 -5.38 13.84 9.22
CA GLY A 5 -5.33 12.80 10.25
C GLY A 5 -5.24 11.37 9.69
N GLY A 6 -5.63 11.15 8.43
CA GLY A 6 -5.54 9.82 7.79
C GLY A 6 -6.04 9.81 6.36
N HIS A 7 -5.90 8.67 5.71
CA HIS A 7 -6.31 8.51 4.31
C HIS A 7 -7.83 8.63 4.13
N GLU A 8 -8.61 7.97 4.96
CA GLU A 8 -10.08 8.01 4.90
C GLU A 8 -10.60 9.42 5.13
N GLN A 9 -10.06 10.13 6.13
CA GLN A 9 -10.42 11.53 6.42
C GLN A 9 -10.09 12.45 5.24
N THR A 10 -8.97 12.20 4.53
CA THR A 10 -8.61 12.95 3.32
C THR A 10 -9.64 12.71 2.21
N ILE A 11 -10.00 11.46 1.96
CA ILE A 11 -10.95 11.09 0.91
C ILE A 11 -12.33 11.71 1.18
N VAL A 12 -12.82 11.59 2.41
CA VAL A 12 -14.12 12.16 2.82
C VAL A 12 -14.09 13.68 2.69
N ALA A 13 -13.02 14.35 3.11
CA ALA A 13 -12.90 15.81 3.02
C ALA A 13 -12.89 16.31 1.56
N VAL A 14 -12.27 15.57 0.63
CA VAL A 14 -12.35 15.88 -0.82
C VAL A 14 -13.77 15.67 -1.33
N ASN A 15 -14.38 14.52 -1.03
CA ASN A 15 -15.76 14.22 -1.45
C ASN A 15 -16.77 15.28 -0.99
N ASN A 16 -16.60 15.81 0.21
CA ASN A 16 -17.49 16.83 0.76
C ASN A 16 -17.16 18.27 0.29
N GLY A 17 -16.05 18.47 -0.42
CA GLY A 17 -15.59 19.80 -0.83
C GLY A 17 -14.95 20.61 0.31
N ASP A 18 -14.56 19.98 1.41
CA ASP A 18 -13.85 20.66 2.52
C ASP A 18 -12.42 21.02 2.16
N ILE A 19 -11.84 20.31 1.18
CA ILE A 19 -10.53 20.56 0.56
C ILE A 19 -10.61 20.28 -0.95
N ASP A 20 -9.82 21.01 -1.73
CA ASP A 20 -9.83 20.94 -3.20
C ASP A 20 -9.19 19.66 -3.76
N GLY A 21 -8.32 19.00 -2.99
CA GLY A 21 -7.65 17.76 -3.39
C GLY A 21 -6.84 17.16 -2.27
N GLY A 22 -6.51 15.88 -2.41
CA GLY A 22 -5.76 15.14 -1.41
C GLY A 22 -4.97 13.96 -1.98
N VAL A 23 -4.06 13.42 -1.20
CA VAL A 23 -3.27 12.23 -1.55
C VAL A 23 -3.71 11.08 -0.66
N THR A 24 -3.97 9.94 -1.30
CA THR A 24 -4.31 8.69 -0.63
C THR A 24 -3.64 7.51 -1.33
N TRP A 25 -3.92 6.30 -0.90
CA TRP A 25 -3.38 5.09 -1.51
C TRP A 25 -4.50 4.14 -1.94
N ALA A 26 -4.21 3.35 -2.95
CA ALA A 26 -5.00 2.24 -3.43
C ALA A 26 -4.06 1.13 -3.91
N ASP A 27 -4.53 -0.10 -4.00
CA ASP A 27 -3.76 -1.22 -4.54
C ASP A 27 -3.45 -1.08 -6.04
N GLY A 28 -4.15 -0.16 -6.70
CA GLY A 28 -3.98 0.12 -8.12
C GLY A 28 -4.52 -0.95 -9.05
N GLN A 29 -5.21 -1.96 -8.53
CA GLN A 29 -5.94 -2.97 -9.28
C GLN A 29 -7.42 -2.59 -9.39
N GLY A 30 -8.07 -2.96 -10.51
CA GLY A 30 -9.43 -2.51 -10.81
C GLY A 30 -9.47 -1.11 -11.41
N ASN A 31 -10.64 -0.49 -11.39
CA ASN A 31 -10.93 0.78 -12.02
C ASN A 31 -11.05 1.90 -10.99
N TRP A 32 -10.67 3.12 -11.40
CA TRP A 32 -10.87 4.32 -10.60
C TRP A 32 -12.34 4.54 -10.23
N GLU A 33 -13.23 4.36 -11.19
CA GLU A 33 -14.68 4.58 -11.07
C GLU A 33 -15.31 3.72 -9.96
N ASP A 34 -14.75 2.55 -9.71
CA ASP A 34 -15.17 1.62 -8.66
C ASP A 34 -14.45 1.84 -7.33
N GLY A 35 -13.47 2.73 -7.28
CA GLY A 35 -12.62 2.97 -6.10
C GLY A 35 -11.51 1.93 -5.93
N TYR A 36 -11.14 1.25 -7.03
CA TYR A 36 -10.19 0.12 -7.05
C TYR A 36 -10.70 -1.14 -6.33
N ASN A 37 -9.86 -2.17 -6.21
CA ASN A 37 -10.22 -3.44 -5.56
C ASN A 37 -9.97 -3.41 -4.05
N SER A 38 -8.95 -2.67 -3.59
CA SER A 38 -8.63 -2.51 -2.17
C SER A 38 -7.92 -1.17 -1.89
N GLY A 39 -7.65 -0.89 -0.62
CA GLY A 39 -7.04 0.34 -0.17
C GLY A 39 -8.00 1.29 0.51
N ALA A 40 -7.52 2.46 0.89
CA ALA A 40 -8.31 3.43 1.64
C ALA A 40 -9.52 3.95 0.85
N LEU A 41 -9.37 4.13 -0.47
CA LEU A 41 -10.46 4.58 -1.32
C LEU A 41 -11.57 3.53 -1.40
N ARG A 42 -11.23 2.24 -1.64
CA ARG A 42 -12.19 1.14 -1.66
C ARG A 42 -12.96 1.03 -0.34
N LYS A 43 -12.26 1.11 0.78
CA LYS A 43 -12.89 1.08 2.12
C LYS A 43 -13.90 2.21 2.30
N ALA A 44 -13.59 3.41 1.83
CA ALA A 44 -14.51 4.56 1.93
C ALA A 44 -15.75 4.36 1.03
N VAL A 45 -15.59 3.78 -0.15
CA VAL A 45 -16.71 3.43 -1.06
C VAL A 45 -17.59 2.36 -0.44
N ASP A 46 -17.01 1.26 0.06
CA ASP A 46 -17.75 0.16 0.68
C ASP A 46 -18.53 0.58 1.93
N ALA A 47 -17.97 1.54 2.66
CA ALA A 47 -18.63 2.14 3.81
C ALA A 47 -19.72 3.17 3.43
N GLY A 48 -19.92 3.47 2.15
CA GLY A 48 -20.88 4.46 1.67
C GLY A 48 -20.55 5.89 2.07
N LEU A 49 -19.29 6.18 2.37
CA LEU A 49 -18.84 7.49 2.84
C LEU A 49 -18.54 8.47 1.70
N VAL A 50 -18.39 7.97 0.48
CA VAL A 50 -18.01 8.77 -0.68
C VAL A 50 -18.77 8.34 -1.93
N ASP A 51 -19.01 9.31 -2.83
CA ASP A 51 -19.50 9.09 -4.17
C ASP A 51 -18.37 9.37 -5.16
N MET A 52 -17.98 8.36 -5.92
CA MET A 52 -16.89 8.46 -6.91
C MET A 52 -17.17 9.49 -8.00
N ASN A 53 -18.45 9.84 -8.26
CA ASN A 53 -18.82 10.89 -9.20
C ASN A 53 -18.41 12.31 -8.73
N ASN A 54 -18.15 12.50 -7.45
CA ASN A 54 -17.72 13.79 -6.89
C ASN A 54 -16.21 14.00 -6.95
N MET A 55 -15.45 13.00 -7.43
CA MET A 55 -14.00 13.01 -7.40
C MET A 55 -13.41 12.67 -8.76
N VAL A 56 -12.20 13.12 -8.99
CA VAL A 56 -11.42 12.79 -10.19
C VAL A 56 -9.97 12.47 -9.79
N GLN A 57 -9.43 11.41 -10.39
CA GLN A 57 -8.01 11.09 -10.24
C GLN A 57 -7.18 11.96 -11.19
N ILE A 58 -6.39 12.87 -10.65
CA ILE A 58 -5.52 13.76 -11.44
C ILE A 58 -4.09 13.22 -11.59
N TRP A 59 -3.71 12.26 -10.76
CA TRP A 59 -2.38 11.67 -10.78
C TRP A 59 -2.35 10.29 -10.10
N LYS A 60 -1.48 9.41 -10.59
CA LYS A 60 -1.20 8.09 -10.03
C LYS A 60 0.31 7.84 -10.05
N SER A 61 0.87 7.39 -8.95
CA SER A 61 2.28 6.99 -8.88
C SER A 61 2.56 5.71 -9.68
N ASN A 62 3.83 5.44 -9.94
CA ASN A 62 4.26 4.07 -10.22
C ASN A 62 3.93 3.18 -9.01
N VAL A 63 3.85 1.86 -9.26
CA VAL A 63 3.65 0.89 -8.19
C VAL A 63 4.73 1.06 -7.13
N ILE A 64 4.29 1.16 -5.88
CA ILE A 64 5.17 1.25 -4.71
C ILE A 64 5.14 -0.14 -4.04
N PRO A 65 6.26 -0.86 -3.98
CA PRO A 65 6.32 -2.13 -3.25
C PRO A 65 5.97 -1.90 -1.78
N GLU A 66 5.25 -2.86 -1.21
CA GLU A 66 4.98 -2.88 0.24
C GLU A 66 6.26 -3.03 1.05
N GLY A 67 6.17 -2.82 2.37
CA GLY A 67 7.30 -2.96 3.28
C GLY A 67 7.88 -4.38 3.22
N PRO A 68 9.19 -4.56 2.98
CA PRO A 68 9.78 -5.88 2.83
C PRO A 68 9.89 -6.61 4.16
N VAL A 69 9.65 -7.92 4.16
CA VAL A 69 10.12 -8.81 5.23
C VAL A 69 11.63 -8.97 5.07
N VAL A 70 12.39 -8.61 6.09
CA VAL A 70 13.86 -8.61 6.03
C VAL A 70 14.48 -9.60 7.00
N LEU A 71 15.54 -10.26 6.55
CA LEU A 71 16.34 -11.16 7.36
C LEU A 71 17.76 -10.61 7.54
N ARG A 72 18.32 -10.83 8.73
CA ARG A 72 19.72 -10.44 9.00
C ARG A 72 20.66 -11.23 8.08
N GLN A 73 21.54 -10.54 7.37
CA GLN A 73 22.48 -11.14 6.41
C GLN A 73 23.39 -12.21 7.05
N ALA A 74 23.79 -12.03 8.32
CA ALA A 74 24.66 -12.93 9.05
C ALA A 74 24.00 -14.25 9.50
N LEU A 75 22.71 -14.47 9.24
CA LEU A 75 22.07 -15.76 9.52
C LEU A 75 22.65 -16.86 8.63
N PRO A 76 22.74 -18.12 9.12
CA PRO A 76 23.09 -19.28 8.30
C PRO A 76 22.18 -19.41 7.09
N ASN A 77 22.71 -19.93 5.98
CA ASN A 77 21.96 -20.00 4.72
C ASN A 77 20.76 -20.95 4.79
N ASP A 78 20.87 -22.04 5.53
CA ASP A 78 19.77 -22.99 5.76
C ASP A 78 18.62 -22.35 6.56
N VAL A 79 18.94 -21.56 7.56
CA VAL A 79 17.94 -20.79 8.30
C VAL A 79 17.23 -19.76 7.39
N LYS A 80 18.00 -19.02 6.57
CA LYS A 80 17.42 -18.08 5.60
C LYS A 80 16.51 -18.79 4.61
N ALA A 81 16.93 -19.93 4.07
CA ALA A 81 16.14 -20.71 3.13
C ALA A 81 14.82 -21.20 3.76
N THR A 82 14.88 -21.68 4.99
CA THR A 82 13.70 -22.11 5.76
C THR A 82 12.72 -20.93 5.96
N MET A 83 13.22 -19.77 6.35
CA MET A 83 12.38 -18.57 6.54
C MET A 83 11.73 -18.09 5.24
N VAL A 84 12.47 -18.11 4.13
CA VAL A 84 11.93 -17.77 2.81
C VAL A 84 10.81 -18.74 2.42
N ALA A 85 11.04 -20.05 2.54
CA ALA A 85 10.03 -21.05 2.23
C ALA A 85 8.76 -20.93 3.10
N LEU A 86 8.93 -20.58 4.38
CA LEU A 86 7.81 -20.35 5.28
C LEU A 86 6.98 -19.13 4.85
N VAL A 87 7.64 -18.04 4.52
CA VAL A 87 6.92 -16.81 4.09
C VAL A 87 6.26 -17.01 2.72
N ASP A 88 6.93 -17.67 1.78
CA ASP A 88 6.38 -17.97 0.44
C ASP A 88 5.09 -18.83 0.53
N GLY A 89 5.08 -19.84 1.40
CA GLY A 89 3.92 -20.71 1.59
C GLY A 89 2.86 -20.19 2.55
N LEU A 90 3.09 -19.06 3.21
CA LEU A 90 2.26 -18.62 4.33
C LEU A 90 0.80 -18.36 3.93
N TYR A 91 0.57 -17.72 2.79
CA TYR A 91 -0.77 -17.37 2.32
C TYR A 91 -1.61 -18.63 2.00
N GLU A 92 -1.01 -19.64 1.40
CA GLU A 92 -1.69 -20.89 1.11
C GLU A 92 -1.98 -21.71 2.37
N ALA A 93 -1.09 -21.65 3.35
CA ALA A 93 -1.23 -22.40 4.60
C ALA A 93 -2.18 -21.72 5.60
N ASP A 94 -2.11 -20.41 5.73
CA ASP A 94 -2.90 -19.62 6.67
C ASP A 94 -3.05 -18.16 6.17
N PRO A 95 -4.11 -17.86 5.40
CA PRO A 95 -4.36 -16.52 4.88
C PRO A 95 -4.50 -15.46 5.97
N GLU A 96 -5.08 -15.78 7.13
CA GLU A 96 -5.24 -14.82 8.23
C GLU A 96 -3.90 -14.44 8.84
N CYS A 97 -3.01 -15.41 9.00
CA CYS A 97 -1.63 -15.15 9.42
C CYS A 97 -0.87 -14.31 8.39
N ALA A 98 -1.05 -14.59 7.09
CA ALA A 98 -0.46 -13.78 6.02
C ALA A 98 -0.94 -12.33 6.04
N TYR A 99 -2.23 -12.08 6.28
CA TYR A 99 -2.79 -10.74 6.46
C TYR A 99 -2.19 -10.02 7.67
N GLY A 100 -1.98 -10.75 8.77
CA GLY A 100 -1.32 -10.22 9.96
C GLY A 100 0.13 -9.78 9.69
N VAL A 101 0.88 -10.56 8.95
CA VAL A 101 2.27 -10.24 8.56
C VAL A 101 2.34 -9.09 7.55
N ALA A 102 1.44 -9.05 6.58
CA ALA A 102 1.35 -7.98 5.59
C ALA A 102 0.74 -6.68 6.14
N ALA A 103 0.16 -6.71 7.35
CA ALA A 103 -0.63 -5.63 7.92
C ALA A 103 -1.84 -5.20 7.05
N GLY A 104 -2.41 -6.11 6.28
CA GLY A 104 -3.55 -5.88 5.41
C GLY A 104 -3.78 -7.02 4.43
N ASP A 105 -4.72 -6.80 3.50
CA ASP A 105 -5.05 -7.79 2.49
C ASP A 105 -3.83 -8.09 1.59
N THR A 106 -3.56 -9.38 1.39
CA THR A 106 -2.47 -9.84 0.53
C THR A 106 -2.89 -11.11 -0.21
N LEU A 107 -2.28 -11.35 -1.37
CA LEU A 107 -2.39 -12.62 -2.10
C LEU A 107 -1.11 -13.46 -1.98
N GLY A 108 -0.26 -13.13 -1.00
CA GLY A 108 0.99 -13.81 -0.72
C GLY A 108 2.19 -12.88 -0.77
N PHE A 109 3.36 -13.46 -0.69
CA PHE A 109 4.65 -12.79 -0.68
C PHE A 109 5.47 -13.20 -1.89
N GLN A 110 6.35 -12.31 -2.33
CA GLN A 110 7.25 -12.61 -3.43
C GLN A 110 8.63 -11.97 -3.19
N PRO A 111 9.69 -12.55 -3.74
CA PRO A 111 11.03 -11.99 -3.63
C PRO A 111 11.10 -10.57 -4.19
N VAL A 112 11.79 -9.69 -3.49
CA VAL A 112 12.02 -8.31 -3.92
C VAL A 112 13.51 -7.99 -4.00
N THR A 113 13.86 -7.01 -4.81
CA THR A 113 15.22 -6.51 -4.96
C THR A 113 15.30 -5.04 -4.56
N HIS A 114 16.50 -4.56 -4.22
CA HIS A 114 16.71 -3.15 -3.90
C HIS A 114 16.27 -2.21 -5.04
N ALA A 115 16.46 -2.62 -6.28
CA ALA A 115 16.07 -1.83 -7.46
C ALA A 115 14.57 -1.49 -7.49
N MET A 116 13.72 -2.33 -6.93
CA MET A 116 12.27 -2.07 -6.84
C MET A 116 11.91 -0.90 -5.92
N TYR A 117 12.83 -0.50 -5.03
CA TYR A 117 12.65 0.58 -4.06
C TYR A 117 13.40 1.87 -4.44
N GLU A 118 14.12 1.92 -5.56
CA GLU A 118 14.97 3.07 -5.95
C GLU A 118 14.17 4.39 -6.05
N SER A 119 12.95 4.33 -6.56
CA SER A 119 12.08 5.52 -6.66
C SER A 119 11.74 6.10 -5.28
N ILE A 120 11.51 5.24 -4.30
CA ILE A 120 11.20 5.63 -2.92
C ILE A 120 12.46 6.20 -2.25
N VAL A 121 13.60 5.55 -2.46
CA VAL A 121 14.91 6.01 -1.95
C VAL A 121 15.23 7.40 -2.51
N ALA A 122 15.08 7.61 -3.81
CA ALA A 122 15.31 8.90 -4.47
C ALA A 122 14.36 10.00 -3.94
N ALA A 123 13.07 9.68 -3.80
CA ALA A 123 12.09 10.59 -3.22
C ALA A 123 12.46 10.98 -1.78
N ARG A 124 12.87 10.01 -0.97
CA ARG A 124 13.30 10.28 0.41
C ARG A 124 14.55 11.15 0.48
N GLN A 125 15.52 10.90 -0.37
CA GLN A 125 16.75 11.70 -0.44
C GLN A 125 16.48 13.16 -0.85
N SER A 126 15.55 13.40 -1.77
CA SER A 126 15.18 14.77 -2.18
C SER A 126 14.56 15.59 -1.05
N VAL A 127 13.84 14.93 -0.12
CA VAL A 127 13.25 15.61 1.05
C VAL A 127 14.30 15.93 2.12
N ILE A 128 15.35 15.12 2.27
CA ILE A 128 16.40 15.31 3.26
C ILE A 128 17.41 16.40 2.80
N SER A 129 17.53 16.60 1.49
CA SER A 129 18.50 17.53 0.89
C SER A 129 17.99 18.99 0.81
N ASN A 130 16.75 19.24 1.17
CA ASN A 130 16.09 20.56 1.26
C ASN A 130 15.89 20.96 2.72
#